data_7ce934dc27956badddf5fcadd20e8670
#
_entry.id   7ce934dc27956badddf5fcadd20e8670
#
_cell.length_a   1.000
_cell.length_b   1.000
_cell.length_c   1.000
_cell.angle_alpha   90.00
_cell.angle_beta   90.00
_cell.angle_gamma   90.00
#
_symmetry.space_group_name_H-M   'P 1'
#
loop_
_entity.id
_entity.type
_entity.pdbx_description
1 polymer ?
#
loop_
_entity_poly.entity_id
_entity_poly.type
_entity_poly.pdbx_seq_one_letter_code
_entity_poly.pdbx_strand_id
1 'polypeptide(L)'
;MIDGAWIEGEQLQTPGPKFIEQLADLLAELHKSSYAMENLNRMWQVMDDLVEWKEKDTFCEDALYDLYAIKSKLSRGNACIHGDLWRQNILVDEEGNLNGLRDWEALSYGDPHWEFRMIRRWIGWEGLDKLLFLYNRQVDWHVHRQYVEILDRIAICHSIRIRKERGLLRHDKPNAIENFENMKRVSWPDWG
;
A
#
# COMPACT_ATOMS: atom_id res chain seq x y z
N MET A 1 15.74 15.31 13.99
CA MET A 1 16.59 14.12 14.24
C MET A 1 15.66 13.14 14.94
N ILE A 2 15.15 12.14 14.24
CA ILE A 2 14.37 11.06 14.88
C ILE A 2 15.42 10.24 15.61
N ASP A 3 15.42 10.27 16.93
CA ASP A 3 16.24 9.35 17.73
C ASP A 3 15.84 7.94 17.31
N GLY A 4 16.73 7.28 16.58
CA GLY A 4 16.52 5.92 16.12
C GLY A 4 16.64 4.94 17.27
N ALA A 5 15.65 4.93 18.14
CA ALA A 5 15.53 3.88 19.13
C ALA A 5 15.38 2.56 18.36
N TRP A 6 16.30 1.64 18.59
CA TRP A 6 16.22 0.28 18.08
C TRP A 6 14.97 -0.38 18.67
N ILE A 7 14.04 -0.79 17.82
CA ILE A 7 12.84 -1.51 18.24
C ILE A 7 13.14 -3.00 18.02
N GLU A 8 13.16 -3.76 19.13
CA GLU A 8 13.24 -5.21 19.05
C GLU A 8 11.87 -5.76 18.64
N GLY A 9 11.87 -6.74 17.76
CA GLY A 9 10.65 -7.42 17.32
C GLY A 9 10.92 -8.35 16.17
N GLU A 10 10.05 -9.31 16.01
CA GLU A 10 10.07 -10.22 14.86
C GLU A 10 9.23 -9.67 13.71
N GLN A 11 9.55 -10.08 12.49
CA GLN A 11 8.69 -9.79 11.34
C GLN A 11 7.38 -10.52 11.50
N LEU A 12 6.27 -9.83 11.23
CA LEU A 12 4.93 -10.39 11.30
C LEU A 12 4.82 -11.65 10.43
N GLN A 13 4.58 -12.79 11.07
CA GLN A 13 4.28 -14.07 10.41
C GLN A 13 2.77 -14.20 10.21
N THR A 14 2.02 -14.23 11.30
CA THR A 14 0.55 -14.32 11.32
C THR A 14 0.00 -13.25 12.25
N PRO A 15 -0.99 -12.44 11.81
CA PRO A 15 -1.61 -11.45 12.66
C PRO A 15 -2.29 -12.08 13.87
N GLY A 16 -1.98 -11.59 15.06
CA GLY A 16 -2.69 -11.94 16.29
C GLY A 16 -4.11 -11.31 16.33
N PRO A 17 -4.98 -11.77 17.25
CA PRO A 17 -6.38 -11.32 17.30
C PRO A 17 -6.54 -9.80 17.54
N LYS A 18 -5.59 -9.17 18.21
CA LYS A 18 -5.60 -7.70 18.48
C LYS A 18 -4.86 -6.89 17.42
N PHE A 19 -4.15 -7.54 16.51
CA PHE A 19 -3.25 -6.89 15.57
C PHE A 19 -3.97 -5.86 14.69
N ILE A 20 -5.16 -6.17 14.18
CA ILE A 20 -5.92 -5.26 13.31
C ILE A 20 -6.35 -3.99 14.08
N GLU A 21 -6.73 -4.11 15.34
CA GLU A 21 -7.08 -2.97 16.20
C GLU A 21 -5.84 -2.08 16.43
N GLN A 22 -4.74 -2.68 16.83
CA GLN A 22 -3.47 -1.98 17.06
C GLN A 22 -2.94 -1.30 15.79
N LEU A 23 -3.08 -1.95 14.63
CA LEU A 23 -2.69 -1.37 13.36
C LEU A 23 -3.60 -0.19 12.97
N ALA A 24 -4.91 -0.27 13.23
CA ALA A 24 -5.83 0.84 13.00
C ALA A 24 -5.46 2.05 13.85
N ASP A 25 -5.16 1.85 15.12
CA ASP A 25 -4.76 2.90 16.05
C ASP A 25 -3.44 3.56 15.61
N LEU A 26 -2.43 2.74 15.30
CA LEU A 26 -1.14 3.24 14.82
C LEU A 26 -1.26 4.05 13.54
N LEU A 27 -2.02 3.55 12.55
CA LEU A 27 -2.21 4.26 11.28
C LEU A 27 -3.00 5.57 11.46
N ALA A 28 -3.98 5.58 12.36
CA ALA A 28 -4.73 6.80 12.64
C ALA A 28 -3.85 7.87 13.30
N GLU A 29 -2.93 7.48 14.19
CA GLU A 29 -1.95 8.38 14.81
C GLU A 29 -0.91 8.85 13.80
N LEU A 30 -0.34 7.96 13.01
CA LEU A 30 0.63 8.27 11.97
C LEU A 30 0.05 9.26 10.96
N HIS A 31 -1.13 8.98 10.43
CA HIS A 31 -1.72 9.78 9.37
C HIS A 31 -2.14 11.18 9.84
N LYS A 32 -2.47 11.36 11.13
CA LYS A 32 -2.76 12.67 11.74
C LYS A 32 -1.51 13.44 12.15
N SER A 33 -0.36 12.78 12.18
CA SER A 33 0.86 13.43 12.62
C SER A 33 1.33 14.50 11.62
N SER A 34 1.85 15.59 12.15
CA SER A 34 2.44 16.69 11.36
C SER A 34 3.95 16.67 11.54
N TYR A 35 4.65 15.96 10.70
CA TYR A 35 6.10 16.08 10.59
C TYR A 35 6.43 17.14 9.55
N ALA A 36 7.46 17.95 9.82
CA ALA A 36 7.96 18.91 8.83
C ALA A 36 8.72 18.16 7.71
N MET A 37 7.98 17.64 6.75
CA MET A 37 8.55 17.01 5.56
C MET A 37 8.09 17.75 4.31
N GLU A 38 9.02 17.94 3.38
CA GLU A 38 8.74 18.56 2.08
C GLU A 38 8.33 17.52 1.01
N ASN A 39 8.45 16.23 1.32
CA ASN A 39 8.26 15.17 0.33
C ASN A 39 6.79 14.82 0.15
N LEU A 40 6.27 15.06 -1.05
CA LEU A 40 4.98 14.52 -1.49
C LEU A 40 5.14 13.04 -1.87
N ASN A 41 4.10 12.25 -1.58
CA ASN A 41 4.08 10.86 -1.95
C ASN A 41 4.19 10.64 -3.46
N ARG A 42 4.90 9.60 -3.85
CA ARG A 42 5.13 9.21 -5.25
C ARG A 42 3.87 8.75 -5.99
N MET A 43 2.74 8.59 -5.31
CA MET A 43 1.48 8.15 -5.92
C MET A 43 1.13 8.95 -7.18
N TRP A 44 1.24 10.28 -7.12
CA TRP A 44 0.93 11.15 -8.27
C TRP A 44 1.92 10.97 -9.41
N GLN A 45 3.21 10.83 -9.11
CA GLN A 45 4.22 10.53 -10.12
C GLN A 45 3.96 9.16 -10.78
N VAL A 46 3.60 8.15 -10.02
CA VAL A 46 3.22 6.82 -10.54
C VAL A 46 2.04 6.92 -11.51
N MET A 47 1.03 7.73 -11.16
CA MET A 47 -0.13 7.95 -12.03
C MET A 47 0.25 8.65 -13.34
N ASP A 48 1.04 9.72 -13.27
CA ASP A 48 1.47 10.49 -14.44
C ASP A 48 2.34 9.62 -15.35
N ASP A 49 3.28 8.88 -14.80
CA ASP A 49 4.12 7.92 -15.52
C ASP A 49 3.30 6.86 -16.27
N LEU A 50 2.21 6.35 -15.67
CA LEU A 50 1.34 5.37 -16.32
C LEU A 50 0.50 5.98 -17.43
N VAL A 51 0.07 7.23 -17.28
CA VAL A 51 -0.67 7.94 -18.35
C VAL A 51 0.20 8.06 -19.59
N GLU A 52 1.48 8.40 -19.45
CA GLU A 52 2.43 8.57 -20.54
C GLU A 52 2.94 7.26 -21.15
N TRP A 53 2.82 6.15 -20.42
CA TRP A 53 3.31 4.85 -20.88
C TRP A 53 2.53 4.32 -22.09
N LYS A 54 3.22 4.08 -23.23
CA LYS A 54 2.61 3.74 -24.52
C LYS A 54 2.29 2.24 -24.68
N GLU A 55 2.96 1.38 -23.93
CA GLU A 55 2.84 -0.09 -24.06
C GLU A 55 1.85 -0.70 -23.05
N LYS A 56 0.81 0.06 -22.68
CA LYS A 56 -0.24 -0.39 -21.78
C LYS A 56 -1.01 -1.57 -22.38
N ASP A 57 -1.32 -2.54 -21.53
CA ASP A 57 -2.30 -3.56 -21.84
C ASP A 57 -3.71 -3.14 -21.36
N THR A 58 -4.73 -3.90 -21.75
CA THR A 58 -6.13 -3.63 -21.38
C THR A 58 -6.33 -3.52 -19.87
N PHE A 59 -5.61 -4.34 -19.07
CA PHE A 59 -5.69 -4.26 -17.62
C PHE A 59 -5.25 -2.89 -17.09
N CYS A 60 -4.16 -2.35 -17.62
CA CYS A 60 -3.65 -1.03 -17.24
C CYS A 60 -4.54 0.10 -17.75
N GLU A 61 -5.14 -0.05 -18.95
CA GLU A 61 -6.12 0.91 -19.49
C GLU A 61 -7.37 0.98 -18.63
N ASP A 62 -7.94 -0.16 -18.24
CA ASP A 62 -9.09 -0.24 -17.35
C ASP A 62 -8.79 0.35 -15.97
N ALA A 63 -7.60 0.06 -15.41
CA ALA A 63 -7.18 0.63 -14.14
C ALA A 63 -7.06 2.16 -14.19
N LEU A 64 -6.56 2.72 -15.31
CA LEU A 64 -6.49 4.17 -15.52
C LEU A 64 -7.87 4.78 -15.72
N TYR A 65 -8.77 4.11 -16.43
CA TYR A 65 -10.16 4.57 -16.57
C TYR A 65 -10.84 4.72 -15.20
N ASP A 66 -10.72 3.70 -14.34
CA ASP A 66 -11.27 3.75 -12.99
C ASP A 66 -10.58 4.82 -12.12
N LEU A 67 -9.27 5.00 -12.29
CA LEU A 67 -8.53 6.06 -11.61
C LEU A 67 -9.08 7.46 -11.96
N TYR A 68 -9.38 7.72 -13.23
CA TYR A 68 -9.94 9.02 -13.64
C TYR A 68 -11.27 9.32 -12.95
N ALA A 69 -12.09 8.31 -12.67
CA ALA A 69 -13.37 8.48 -11.97
C ALA A 69 -13.19 8.92 -10.50
N ILE A 70 -12.05 8.60 -9.87
CA ILE A 70 -11.79 8.94 -8.47
C ILE A 70 -10.72 10.02 -8.27
N LYS A 71 -9.94 10.36 -9.31
CA LYS A 71 -8.76 11.24 -9.22
C LYS A 71 -9.03 12.57 -8.51
N SER A 72 -10.19 13.18 -8.78
CA SER A 72 -10.60 14.44 -8.14
C SER A 72 -10.98 14.33 -6.66
N LYS A 73 -11.16 13.10 -6.17
CA LYS A 73 -11.52 12.80 -4.77
C LYS A 73 -10.32 12.39 -3.93
N LEU A 74 -9.17 12.14 -4.58
CA LEU A 74 -7.92 11.81 -3.90
C LEU A 74 -7.23 13.07 -3.39
N SER A 75 -6.65 12.99 -2.22
CA SER A 75 -5.89 14.07 -1.60
C SER A 75 -4.46 14.11 -2.10
N ARG A 76 -3.87 15.31 -2.19
CA ARG A 76 -2.46 15.48 -2.54
C ARG A 76 -1.51 15.42 -1.34
N GLY A 77 -2.00 15.51 -0.10
CA GLY A 77 -1.08 15.54 1.03
C GLY A 77 -1.77 15.73 2.39
N ASN A 78 -2.88 15.03 2.64
CA ASN A 78 -3.62 15.20 3.90
C ASN A 78 -3.10 14.31 5.02
N ALA A 79 -2.38 13.22 4.72
CA ALA A 79 -1.93 12.25 5.71
C ALA A 79 -0.41 12.03 5.61
N CYS A 80 0.23 11.88 6.77
CA CYS A 80 1.59 11.40 6.86
C CYS A 80 1.58 9.88 6.69
N ILE A 81 2.02 9.36 5.55
CA ILE A 81 1.98 7.94 5.23
C ILE A 81 3.38 7.33 5.22
N HIS A 82 3.49 6.09 5.67
CA HIS A 82 4.73 5.31 5.61
C HIS A 82 5.17 5.07 4.15
N GLY A 83 4.21 4.84 3.26
CA GLY A 83 4.42 4.73 1.81
C GLY A 83 4.87 3.35 1.31
N ASP A 84 5.45 2.52 2.18
CA ASP A 84 5.89 1.15 1.90
C ASP A 84 5.53 0.19 3.04
N LEU A 85 4.28 0.26 3.50
CA LEU A 85 3.82 -0.52 4.65
C LEU A 85 3.34 -1.91 4.22
N TRP A 86 4.28 -2.85 4.18
CA TRP A 86 3.98 -4.26 3.97
C TRP A 86 4.50 -5.11 5.15
N ARG A 87 4.11 -6.38 5.21
CA ARG A 87 4.34 -7.22 6.40
C ARG A 87 5.78 -7.25 6.92
N GLN A 88 6.78 -7.12 6.03
CA GLN A 88 8.19 -7.15 6.44
C GLN A 88 8.64 -5.88 7.17
N ASN A 89 7.88 -4.78 7.01
CA ASN A 89 8.15 -3.51 7.68
C ASN A 89 7.36 -3.35 8.97
N ILE A 90 6.66 -4.40 9.40
CA ILE A 90 5.89 -4.45 10.63
C ILE A 90 6.57 -5.39 11.60
N LEU A 91 6.82 -4.89 12.80
CA LEU A 91 7.42 -5.65 13.89
C LEU A 91 6.34 -6.03 14.91
N VAL A 92 6.40 -7.25 15.38
CA VAL A 92 5.53 -7.79 16.43
C VAL A 92 6.35 -8.33 17.59
N ASP A 93 5.74 -8.37 18.77
CA ASP A 93 6.29 -9.08 19.92
C ASP A 93 6.04 -10.61 19.83
N GLU A 94 6.48 -11.35 20.85
CA GLU A 94 6.33 -12.80 20.93
C GLU A 94 4.86 -13.25 20.97
N GLU A 95 3.94 -12.39 21.45
CA GLU A 95 2.51 -12.64 21.48
C GLU A 95 1.79 -12.25 20.18
N GLY A 96 2.52 -11.71 19.17
CA GLY A 96 1.99 -11.25 17.89
C GLY A 96 1.27 -9.90 17.97
N ASN A 97 1.49 -9.13 19.04
CA ASN A 97 1.02 -7.75 19.10
C ASN A 97 1.95 -6.83 18.31
N LEU A 98 1.38 -5.74 17.80
CA LEU A 98 2.13 -4.73 17.07
C LEU A 98 3.14 -4.06 18.00
N ASN A 99 4.43 -4.09 17.63
CA ASN A 99 5.51 -3.48 18.42
C ASN A 99 6.14 -2.26 17.72
N GLY A 100 6.10 -2.19 16.39
CA GLY A 100 6.62 -1.04 15.69
C GLY A 100 6.62 -1.18 14.17
N LEU A 101 7.10 -0.12 13.51
CA LEU A 101 7.34 -0.07 12.07
C LEU A 101 8.81 0.22 11.81
N ARG A 102 9.31 -0.28 10.68
CA ARG A 102 10.68 -0.01 10.21
C ARG A 102 10.67 0.42 8.75
N ASP A 103 11.83 0.86 8.25
CA ASP A 103 12.03 1.26 6.85
C ASP A 103 11.19 2.48 6.44
N TRP A 104 11.50 3.60 7.06
CA TRP A 104 10.80 4.87 6.89
C TRP A 104 11.27 5.70 5.69
N GLU A 105 12.06 5.11 4.77
CA GLU A 105 12.62 5.84 3.62
C GLU A 105 11.55 6.39 2.66
N ALA A 106 10.38 5.77 2.62
CA ALA A 106 9.25 6.19 1.79
C ALA A 106 8.25 7.11 2.52
N LEU A 107 8.55 7.50 3.77
CA LEU A 107 7.70 8.39 4.57
C LEU A 107 7.46 9.70 3.83
N SER A 108 6.21 10.10 3.72
CA SER A 108 5.80 11.22 2.88
C SER A 108 4.40 11.71 3.22
N TYR A 109 4.01 12.88 2.72
CA TYR A 109 2.61 13.31 2.73
C TYR A 109 1.89 12.80 1.50
N GLY A 110 0.71 12.20 1.68
CA GLY A 110 -0.04 11.61 0.59
C GLY A 110 -1.51 11.37 0.90
N ASP A 111 -2.16 10.67 -0.01
CA ASP A 111 -3.50 10.16 0.18
C ASP A 111 -3.46 8.87 1.02
N PRO A 112 -4.22 8.78 2.12
CA PRO A 112 -4.17 7.59 2.98
C PRO A 112 -4.60 6.29 2.29
N HIS A 113 -5.42 6.34 1.23
CA HIS A 113 -5.77 5.15 0.46
C HIS A 113 -4.53 4.42 -0.10
N TRP A 114 -3.47 5.19 -0.41
CA TRP A 114 -2.22 4.63 -0.94
C TRP A 114 -1.51 3.70 0.04
N GLU A 115 -1.61 3.97 1.34
CA GLU A 115 -1.05 3.11 2.39
C GLU A 115 -1.71 1.73 2.41
N PHE A 116 -3.04 1.70 2.41
CA PHE A 116 -3.81 0.49 2.59
C PHE A 116 -3.68 -0.54 1.46
N ARG A 117 -3.19 -0.15 0.26
CA ARG A 117 -2.99 -1.06 -0.87
C ARG A 117 -2.01 -2.20 -0.56
N MET A 118 -0.91 -1.89 0.16
CA MET A 118 0.09 -2.89 0.54
C MET A 118 -0.41 -3.79 1.67
N ILE A 119 -1.06 -3.18 2.65
CA ILE A 119 -1.63 -3.89 3.81
C ILE A 119 -2.65 -4.93 3.33
N ARG A 120 -3.54 -4.54 2.41
CA ARG A 120 -4.55 -5.43 1.83
C ARG A 120 -3.94 -6.73 1.28
N ARG A 121 -2.76 -6.65 0.70
CA ARG A 121 -2.11 -7.79 0.06
C ARG A 121 -1.78 -8.95 1.00
N TRP A 122 -1.68 -8.70 2.29
CA TRP A 122 -1.35 -9.74 3.28
C TRP A 122 -2.43 -9.99 4.33
N ILE A 123 -3.36 -9.05 4.56
CA ILE A 123 -4.52 -9.31 5.44
C ILE A 123 -5.79 -9.71 4.67
N GLY A 124 -5.76 -9.68 3.34
CA GLY A 124 -6.91 -9.95 2.48
C GLY A 124 -8.00 -8.87 2.54
N TRP A 125 -9.08 -9.08 1.81
CA TRP A 125 -10.18 -8.12 1.76
C TRP A 125 -10.99 -8.06 3.06
N GLU A 126 -11.21 -9.20 3.71
CA GLU A 126 -11.92 -9.24 4.99
C GLU A 126 -11.15 -8.52 6.10
N GLY A 127 -9.84 -8.76 6.17
CA GLY A 127 -8.96 -8.06 7.10
C GLY A 127 -8.93 -6.55 6.84
N LEU A 128 -8.88 -6.15 5.55
CA LEU A 128 -8.95 -4.74 5.18
C LEU A 128 -10.27 -4.10 5.60
N ASP A 129 -11.41 -4.76 5.39
CA ASP A 129 -12.72 -4.22 5.77
C ASP A 129 -12.80 -3.97 7.28
N LYS A 130 -12.29 -4.90 8.10
CA LYS A 130 -12.18 -4.73 9.56
C LYS A 130 -11.26 -3.56 9.92
N LEU A 131 -10.09 -3.49 9.29
CA LEU A 131 -9.13 -2.42 9.50
C LEU A 131 -9.71 -1.05 9.16
N LEU A 132 -10.35 -0.91 7.99
CA LEU A 132 -10.97 0.35 7.54
C LEU A 132 -12.14 0.76 8.45
N PHE A 133 -12.93 -0.20 8.92
CA PHE A 133 -14.00 0.08 9.87
C PHE A 133 -13.47 0.72 11.17
N LEU A 134 -12.38 0.20 11.72
CA LEU A 134 -11.77 0.72 12.95
C LEU A 134 -11.05 2.04 12.71
N TYR A 135 -10.28 2.13 11.63
CA TYR A 135 -9.51 3.31 11.25
C TYR A 135 -10.40 4.53 10.95
N ASN A 136 -11.43 4.37 10.10
CA ASN A 136 -12.32 5.47 9.69
C ASN A 136 -13.11 6.10 10.85
N ARG A 137 -13.17 5.46 12.01
CA ARG A 137 -13.79 6.02 13.23
C ARG A 137 -12.86 6.94 14.01
N GLN A 138 -11.60 6.98 13.64
CA GLN A 138 -10.55 7.69 14.39
C GLN A 138 -10.02 8.92 13.64
N VAL A 139 -10.39 9.11 12.39
CA VAL A 139 -9.92 10.19 11.52
C VAL A 139 -11.07 11.02 10.95
N ASP A 140 -10.79 12.26 10.55
CA ASP A 140 -11.80 13.19 10.00
C ASP A 140 -12.07 13.00 8.49
N TRP A 141 -11.35 12.09 7.84
CA TRP A 141 -11.54 11.69 6.45
C TRP A 141 -12.00 10.24 6.37
N HIS A 142 -12.39 9.80 5.17
CA HIS A 142 -12.85 8.44 4.97
C HIS A 142 -12.03 7.71 3.92
N VAL A 143 -11.45 6.57 4.27
CA VAL A 143 -10.78 5.67 3.35
C VAL A 143 -11.79 4.67 2.80
N HIS A 144 -12.00 4.70 1.48
CA HIS A 144 -12.93 3.84 0.77
C HIS A 144 -12.20 2.61 0.21
N ARG A 145 -12.70 1.41 0.51
CA ARG A 145 -12.18 0.15 -0.02
C ARG A 145 -11.99 0.19 -1.55
N GLN A 146 -13.01 0.69 -2.27
CA GLN A 146 -12.97 0.79 -3.73
C GLN A 146 -11.77 1.61 -4.24
N TYR A 147 -11.38 2.69 -3.54
CA TYR A 147 -10.25 3.51 -3.93
C TYR A 147 -8.93 2.79 -3.66
N VAL A 148 -8.84 2.06 -2.54
CA VAL A 148 -7.70 1.18 -2.25
C VAL A 148 -7.51 0.15 -3.36
N GLU A 149 -8.61 -0.46 -3.85
CA GLU A 149 -8.57 -1.43 -4.93
C GLU A 149 -8.06 -0.82 -6.25
N ILE A 150 -8.56 0.35 -6.61
CA ILE A 150 -8.13 1.06 -7.82
C ILE A 150 -6.64 1.41 -7.72
N LEU A 151 -6.20 1.96 -6.57
CA LEU A 151 -4.80 2.33 -6.36
C LEU A 151 -3.85 1.13 -6.30
N ASP A 152 -4.31 -0.02 -5.82
CA ASP A 152 -3.54 -1.26 -5.87
C ASP A 152 -3.32 -1.73 -7.31
N ARG A 153 -4.36 -1.67 -8.16
CA ARG A 153 -4.21 -1.96 -9.61
C ARG A 153 -3.25 -1.00 -10.30
N ILE A 154 -3.31 0.28 -9.96
CA ILE A 154 -2.37 1.29 -10.47
C ILE A 154 -0.93 0.97 -10.06
N ALA A 155 -0.69 0.59 -8.80
CA ALA A 155 0.65 0.19 -8.34
C ALA A 155 1.16 -1.08 -9.06
N ILE A 156 0.28 -2.04 -9.37
CA ILE A 156 0.60 -3.22 -10.17
C ILE A 156 1.01 -2.81 -11.59
N CYS A 157 0.22 -1.95 -12.26
CA CYS A 157 0.55 -1.45 -13.60
C CYS A 157 1.91 -0.75 -13.64
N HIS A 158 2.21 0.07 -12.62
CA HIS A 158 3.52 0.70 -12.50
C HIS A 158 4.65 -0.31 -12.35
N SER A 159 4.45 -1.35 -11.56
CA SER A 159 5.43 -2.43 -11.40
C SER A 159 5.65 -3.20 -12.71
N ILE A 160 4.59 -3.42 -13.50
CA ILE A 160 4.68 -4.03 -14.85
C ILE A 160 5.52 -3.14 -15.77
N ARG A 161 5.22 -1.84 -15.81
CA ARG A 161 5.97 -0.86 -16.61
C ARG A 161 7.46 -0.93 -16.30
N ILE A 162 7.83 -0.73 -15.03
CA ILE A 162 9.24 -0.73 -14.59
C ILE A 162 9.96 -2.02 -14.99
N ARG A 163 9.30 -3.17 -14.87
CA ARG A 163 9.90 -4.46 -15.21
C ARG A 163 10.05 -4.64 -16.72
N LYS A 164 9.08 -4.18 -17.52
CA LYS A 164 9.20 -4.17 -18.98
C LYS A 164 10.36 -3.28 -19.44
N GLU A 165 10.44 -2.05 -18.95
CA GLU A 165 11.51 -1.10 -19.27
C GLU A 165 12.90 -1.61 -18.89
N ARG A 166 13.00 -2.37 -17.79
CA ARG A 166 14.25 -3.00 -17.35
C ARG A 166 14.55 -4.34 -18.01
N GLY A 167 13.71 -4.82 -18.93
CA GLY A 167 13.85 -6.12 -19.58
C GLY A 167 13.75 -7.31 -18.61
N LEU A 168 13.09 -7.12 -17.45
CA LEU A 168 12.91 -8.15 -16.43
C LEU A 168 11.71 -9.05 -16.70
N LEU A 169 10.80 -8.66 -17.58
CA LEU A 169 9.71 -9.49 -18.10
C LEU A 169 10.17 -10.16 -19.38
N ARG A 170 10.96 -11.21 -19.27
CA ARG A 170 11.39 -12.02 -20.42
C ARG A 170 10.44 -13.21 -20.55
N HIS A 171 10.11 -13.54 -21.80
CA HIS A 171 9.28 -14.72 -22.15
C HIS A 171 9.92 -16.06 -21.73
N ASP A 172 11.23 -16.05 -21.44
CA ASP A 172 12.00 -17.22 -20.98
C ASP A 172 11.95 -17.46 -19.47
N LYS A 173 11.24 -16.59 -18.69
CA LYS A 173 10.98 -16.76 -17.26
C LYS A 173 9.48 -16.87 -16.99
N PRO A 174 8.86 -18.01 -17.32
CA PRO A 174 7.40 -18.20 -17.21
C PRO A 174 6.87 -17.88 -15.79
N ASN A 175 7.61 -18.20 -14.75
CA ASN A 175 7.19 -17.95 -13.37
C ASN A 175 7.04 -16.45 -13.03
N ALA A 176 7.78 -15.56 -13.68
CA ALA A 176 7.63 -14.12 -13.46
C ALA A 176 6.36 -13.59 -14.15
N ILE A 177 6.02 -14.14 -15.32
CA ILE A 177 4.82 -13.76 -16.08
C ILE A 177 3.59 -14.37 -15.41
N GLU A 178 3.66 -15.64 -15.00
CA GLU A 178 2.58 -16.35 -14.30
C GLU A 178 2.27 -15.68 -12.95
N ASN A 179 3.28 -15.31 -12.18
CA ASN A 179 3.10 -14.52 -10.95
C ASN A 179 2.45 -13.17 -11.25
N PHE A 180 2.76 -12.54 -12.39
CA PHE A 180 2.15 -11.28 -12.81
C PHE A 180 0.68 -11.45 -13.23
N GLU A 181 0.37 -12.48 -14.00
CA GLU A 181 -1.02 -12.81 -14.37
C GLU A 181 -1.83 -13.21 -13.14
N ASN A 182 -1.22 -13.90 -12.19
CA ASN A 182 -1.81 -14.18 -10.90
C ASN A 182 -2.03 -12.90 -10.07
N MET A 183 -1.13 -11.95 -10.07
CA MET A 183 -1.31 -10.63 -9.45
C MET A 183 -2.46 -9.83 -10.06
N LYS A 184 -2.76 -10.01 -11.34
CA LYS A 184 -3.93 -9.42 -11.99
C LYS A 184 -5.25 -10.10 -11.60
N ARG A 185 -5.22 -11.42 -11.39
CA ARG A 185 -6.43 -12.24 -11.18
C ARG A 185 -6.84 -12.37 -9.74
N VAL A 186 -5.95 -12.17 -8.80
CA VAL A 186 -6.16 -12.61 -7.42
C VAL A 186 -6.29 -11.40 -6.49
N SER A 187 -7.44 -11.33 -5.81
CA SER A 187 -7.36 -11.25 -4.36
C SER A 187 -6.26 -12.22 -3.94
N TRP A 188 -5.09 -11.73 -3.50
CA TRP A 188 -3.91 -12.51 -3.22
C TRP A 188 -4.27 -13.78 -2.45
N PRO A 189 -3.75 -14.94 -2.87
CA PRO A 189 -3.90 -16.15 -2.08
C PRO A 189 -3.18 -15.92 -0.76
N ASP A 190 -3.75 -16.49 0.28
CA ASP A 190 -3.15 -16.64 1.58
C ASP A 190 -1.67 -16.98 1.40
N TRP A 191 -0.82 -16.08 1.85
CA TRP A 191 0.58 -16.39 2.05
C TRP A 191 0.64 -17.27 3.30
N GLY A 192 0.38 -18.58 3.10
CA GLY A 192 0.66 -19.60 4.08
C GLY A 192 2.16 -19.75 4.32
#